data_c3dff73d01af70993d649c29bd6cdaaf
#
_entry.id   c3dff73d01af70993d649c29bd6cdaaf
#
_cell.length_a   1.000
_cell.length_b   1.000
_cell.length_c   1.000
_cell.angle_alpha   90.00
_cell.angle_beta   90.00
_cell.angle_gamma   90.00
#
_symmetry.space_group_name_H-M   'P 1'
#
loop_
_entity.id
_entity.type
_entity.pdbx_description
1 polymer ?
#
loop_
_entity_poly.entity_id
_entity_poly.type
_entity_poly.pdbx_seq_one_letter_code
_entity_poly.pdbx_strand_id
1 'polypeptide(L)'
;QCEAEGFRRITWYLDRPDVMATFTVTIDADATKYPVMLSNGNKVSTEVLESGLTRVVWEDPHKKPSYLFALVSGNLKCHAGEYTTTSGRKVALEIWVEPQNIDKCEHALVSLQKSMKWDEDTFGLEYDLDIYMIVAVGDFNMGAMENKGLNVFNSKFVLASPDTATDGDYEGIEGVIAHEYFHNWTGNRVTCRDW
;
A
#
# COMPACT_ATOMS: atom_id res chain seq x y z
N GLN A 1 -10.83 -0.39 10.49
CA GLN A 1 -10.36 0.96 10.13
C GLN A 1 -10.71 1.96 11.24
N CYS A 2 -9.73 2.67 11.76
CA CYS A 2 -9.86 3.58 12.91
C CYS A 2 -9.18 4.93 12.60
N GLU A 3 -9.63 5.62 11.59
CA GLU A 3 -9.11 6.93 11.18
C GLU A 3 -9.96 8.05 11.76
N ALA A 4 -9.41 9.20 11.91
CA ALA A 4 -8.03 9.65 11.67
C ALA A 4 -7.10 9.34 12.85
N GLU A 5 -7.58 9.28 14.06
CA GLU A 5 -6.82 9.14 15.32
C GLU A 5 -6.84 7.70 15.83
N GLY A 6 -6.57 6.73 14.92
CA GLY A 6 -6.58 5.31 15.24
C GLY A 6 -5.27 4.77 15.78
N PHE A 7 -4.13 5.38 15.46
CA PHE A 7 -2.83 4.85 15.81
C PHE A 7 -2.60 4.76 17.32
N ARG A 8 -3.13 5.71 18.09
CA ARG A 8 -3.11 5.71 19.57
C ARG A 8 -3.80 4.50 20.20
N ARG A 9 -4.63 3.78 19.43
CA ARG A 9 -5.30 2.56 19.89
C ARG A 9 -4.47 1.30 19.62
N ILE A 10 -3.40 1.43 18.84
CA ILE A 10 -2.45 0.35 18.53
C ILE A 10 -1.27 0.40 19.50
N THR A 11 -0.74 1.60 19.75
CA THR A 11 0.45 1.81 20.57
C THR A 11 0.46 3.18 21.25
N TRP A 12 1.38 3.38 22.20
CA TRP A 12 1.66 4.66 22.81
C TRP A 12 2.38 5.58 21.81
N TYR A 13 1.71 6.63 21.38
CA TYR A 13 2.22 7.57 20.39
C TYR A 13 1.57 8.94 20.52
N LEU A 14 2.30 10.01 20.18
CA LEU A 14 1.73 11.35 20.00
C LEU A 14 1.01 11.38 18.65
N ASP A 15 -0.20 10.83 18.66
CA ASP A 15 -1.02 10.59 17.46
C ASP A 15 -1.72 11.88 17.00
N ARG A 16 -0.91 12.76 16.41
CA ARG A 16 -1.31 14.03 15.82
C ARG A 16 -0.62 14.17 14.45
N PRO A 17 -1.26 14.80 13.46
CA PRO A 17 -0.71 14.89 12.11
C PRO A 17 0.56 15.77 12.01
N ASP A 18 0.76 16.71 12.93
CA ASP A 18 1.97 17.55 13.01
C ASP A 18 3.19 16.80 13.60
N VAL A 19 3.02 15.61 14.14
CA VAL A 19 4.09 14.75 14.65
C VAL A 19 4.57 13.85 13.52
N MET A 20 5.70 14.21 12.93
CA MET A 20 6.30 13.55 11.78
C MET A 20 7.48 12.68 12.20
N ALA A 21 7.46 11.40 11.81
CA ALA A 21 8.53 10.44 12.13
C ALA A 21 8.83 9.51 10.95
N THR A 22 10.05 8.98 10.91
CA THR A 22 10.38 7.77 10.14
C THR A 22 9.95 6.55 10.93
N PHE A 23 9.65 5.46 10.23
CA PHE A 23 9.15 4.23 10.86
C PHE A 23 10.02 3.04 10.46
N THR A 24 10.49 2.31 11.46
CA THR A 24 11.01 0.95 11.29
C THR A 24 10.05 0.01 12.01
N VAL A 25 9.50 -0.94 11.29
CA VAL A 25 8.49 -1.86 11.80
C VAL A 25 9.02 -3.28 11.76
N THR A 26 9.08 -3.92 12.92
CA THR A 26 9.42 -5.34 13.05
C THR A 26 8.16 -6.13 13.40
N ILE A 27 7.87 -7.15 12.61
CA ILE A 27 6.71 -8.03 12.79
C ILE A 27 7.23 -9.45 13.05
N ASP A 28 6.97 -9.98 14.24
CA ASP A 28 7.27 -11.37 14.61
C ASP A 28 5.97 -12.16 14.67
N ALA A 29 5.79 -13.13 13.79
CA ALA A 29 4.58 -13.94 13.77
C ALA A 29 4.82 -15.38 13.30
N ASP A 30 3.85 -16.24 13.56
CA ASP A 30 3.79 -17.61 13.04
C ASP A 30 3.43 -17.56 11.54
N ALA A 31 4.42 -17.79 10.67
CA ALA A 31 4.24 -17.73 9.22
C ALA A 31 3.29 -18.81 8.67
N THR A 32 2.94 -19.83 9.46
CA THR A 32 1.92 -20.81 9.04
C THR A 32 0.51 -20.23 9.13
N LYS A 33 0.31 -19.27 10.04
CA LYS A 33 -0.96 -18.54 10.22
C LYS A 33 -0.98 -17.22 9.48
N TYR A 34 0.16 -16.55 9.42
CA TYR A 34 0.35 -15.23 8.85
C TYR A 34 1.49 -15.24 7.83
N PRO A 35 1.31 -15.93 6.67
CA PRO A 35 2.37 -16.07 5.68
C PRO A 35 2.79 -14.74 5.05
N VAL A 36 1.92 -13.75 5.05
CA VAL A 36 2.18 -12.39 4.56
C VAL A 36 2.17 -11.42 5.72
N MET A 37 3.22 -10.59 5.80
CA MET A 37 3.41 -9.56 6.84
C MET A 37 3.95 -8.30 6.17
N LEU A 38 3.09 -7.29 6.01
CA LEU A 38 3.38 -6.05 5.26
C LEU A 38 3.31 -4.85 6.19
N SER A 39 4.15 -3.86 5.92
CA SER A 39 4.07 -2.53 6.50
C SER A 39 4.59 -1.48 5.51
N ASN A 40 4.59 -0.21 5.92
CA ASN A 40 5.04 0.90 5.08
C ASN A 40 6.54 0.82 4.74
N GLY A 41 6.90 1.31 3.58
CA GLY A 41 8.29 1.48 3.15
C GLY A 41 8.86 0.27 2.40
N ASN A 42 10.18 0.12 2.47
CA ASN A 42 10.89 -0.97 1.83
C ASN A 42 11.10 -2.14 2.81
N LYS A 43 11.02 -3.37 2.30
CA LYS A 43 11.32 -4.56 3.10
C LYS A 43 12.83 -4.71 3.26
N VAL A 44 13.29 -4.68 4.52
CA VAL A 44 14.73 -4.75 4.86
C VAL A 44 15.19 -6.18 5.01
N SER A 45 14.44 -7.02 5.75
CA SER A 45 14.83 -8.40 5.99
C SER A 45 13.65 -9.32 6.28
N THR A 46 13.91 -10.61 6.10
CA THR A 46 13.03 -11.69 6.57
C THR A 46 13.93 -12.78 7.15
N GLU A 47 13.65 -13.23 8.37
CA GLU A 47 14.42 -14.29 9.05
C GLU A 47 13.51 -15.19 9.89
N VAL A 48 13.91 -16.46 10.04
CA VAL A 48 13.26 -17.39 10.98
C VAL A 48 14.04 -17.35 12.30
N LEU A 49 13.32 -17.04 13.37
CA LEU A 49 13.88 -16.95 14.73
C LEU A 49 14.03 -18.32 15.38
N GLU A 50 14.87 -18.44 16.41
CA GLU A 50 15.02 -19.66 17.21
C GLU A 50 13.69 -20.11 17.86
N SER A 51 12.78 -19.17 18.12
CA SER A 51 11.42 -19.45 18.61
C SER A 51 10.51 -20.14 17.59
N GLY A 52 10.92 -20.24 16.32
CA GLY A 52 10.11 -20.74 15.21
C GLY A 52 9.20 -19.68 14.59
N LEU A 53 9.17 -18.46 15.14
CA LEU A 53 8.48 -17.33 14.49
C LEU A 53 9.28 -16.80 13.32
N THR A 54 8.60 -16.21 12.35
CA THR A 54 9.25 -15.44 11.29
C THR A 54 9.21 -13.97 11.64
N ARG A 55 10.36 -13.31 11.52
CA ARG A 55 10.53 -11.87 11.65
C ARG A 55 10.62 -11.24 10.28
N VAL A 56 9.84 -10.19 10.05
CA VAL A 56 9.94 -9.33 8.87
C VAL A 56 10.19 -7.90 9.33
N VAL A 57 11.15 -7.22 8.70
CA VAL A 57 11.49 -5.82 9.01
C VAL A 57 11.20 -4.94 7.80
N TRP A 58 10.47 -3.86 8.05
CA TRP A 58 10.14 -2.81 7.07
C TRP A 58 10.71 -1.48 7.53
N GLU A 59 11.16 -0.66 6.60
CA GLU A 59 11.68 0.68 6.87
C GLU A 59 11.07 1.69 5.88
N ASP A 60 10.39 2.70 6.42
CA ASP A 60 9.97 3.87 5.67
C ASP A 60 10.89 5.05 6.03
N PRO A 61 11.81 5.43 5.11
CA PRO A 61 12.76 6.51 5.36
C PRO A 61 12.13 7.90 5.31
N HIS A 62 10.91 8.01 4.82
CA HIS A 62 10.21 9.28 4.68
C HIS A 62 9.41 9.59 5.95
N LYS A 63 9.61 10.79 6.48
CA LYS A 63 8.80 11.25 7.62
C LYS A 63 7.35 11.34 7.23
N LYS A 64 6.49 10.74 8.05
CA LYS A 64 5.04 10.79 7.88
C LYS A 64 4.32 10.90 9.23
N PRO A 65 3.09 11.44 9.26
CA PRO A 65 2.24 11.34 10.43
C PRO A 65 1.71 9.92 10.63
N SER A 66 1.27 9.62 11.82
CA SER A 66 0.80 8.29 12.22
C SER A 66 -0.44 7.80 11.46
N TYR A 67 -1.29 8.70 10.93
CA TYR A 67 -2.49 8.28 10.19
C TYR A 67 -2.16 7.58 8.86
N LEU A 68 -0.94 7.76 8.33
CA LEU A 68 -0.45 7.08 7.13
C LEU A 68 0.19 5.71 7.41
N PHE A 69 0.32 5.34 8.69
CA PHE A 69 0.81 4.02 9.07
C PHE A 69 -0.17 2.93 8.65
N ALA A 70 0.37 1.82 8.13
CA ALA A 70 -0.39 0.60 7.87
C ALA A 70 0.41 -0.65 8.24
N LEU A 71 -0.29 -1.66 8.71
CA LEU A 71 0.22 -3.01 8.93
C LEU A 71 -0.85 -3.99 8.45
N VAL A 72 -0.46 -4.92 7.59
CA VAL A 72 -1.34 -5.98 7.09
C VAL A 72 -0.67 -7.32 7.29
N SER A 73 -1.41 -8.29 7.83
CA SER A 73 -0.93 -9.65 7.98
C SER A 73 -2.07 -10.64 7.73
N GLY A 74 -1.77 -11.71 7.00
CA GLY A 74 -2.80 -12.71 6.67
C GLY A 74 -2.37 -13.68 5.59
N ASN A 75 -3.33 -14.51 5.16
CA ASN A 75 -3.17 -15.43 4.04
C ASN A 75 -3.59 -14.73 2.73
N LEU A 76 -2.64 -14.04 2.12
CA LEU A 76 -2.83 -13.30 0.88
C LEU A 76 -1.96 -13.89 -0.24
N LYS A 77 -2.34 -13.60 -1.47
CA LYS A 77 -1.53 -13.83 -2.68
C LYS A 77 -1.20 -12.52 -3.35
N CYS A 78 -0.03 -12.48 -3.97
CA CYS A 78 0.49 -11.33 -4.68
C CYS A 78 0.32 -11.49 -6.19
N HIS A 79 -0.30 -10.50 -6.82
CA HIS A 79 -0.20 -10.25 -8.25
C HIS A 79 0.89 -9.20 -8.44
N ALA A 80 2.04 -9.64 -8.93
CA ALA A 80 3.26 -8.82 -8.99
C ALA A 80 3.49 -8.25 -10.38
N GLY A 81 4.01 -7.04 -10.43
CA GLY A 81 4.48 -6.37 -11.62
C GLY A 81 5.68 -5.48 -11.32
N GLU A 82 6.10 -4.71 -12.30
CA GLU A 82 7.23 -3.79 -12.19
C GLU A 82 6.92 -2.51 -12.97
N TYR A 83 7.46 -1.40 -12.51
CA TYR A 83 7.52 -0.15 -13.26
C TYR A 83 8.97 0.34 -13.31
N THR A 84 9.40 0.80 -14.48
CA THR A 84 10.71 1.44 -14.65
C THR A 84 10.51 2.94 -14.78
N THR A 85 11.03 3.70 -13.82
CA THR A 85 10.93 5.15 -13.80
C THR A 85 11.72 5.80 -14.93
N THR A 86 11.49 7.07 -15.20
CA THR A 86 12.21 7.85 -16.22
C THR A 86 13.73 7.85 -15.97
N SER A 87 14.17 7.84 -14.71
CA SER A 87 15.61 7.73 -14.37
C SER A 87 16.17 6.31 -14.53
N GLY A 88 15.33 5.32 -14.86
CA GLY A 88 15.72 3.91 -15.03
C GLY A 88 15.69 3.07 -13.75
N ARG A 89 15.16 3.61 -12.64
CA ARG A 89 15.02 2.85 -11.40
C ARG A 89 13.80 1.92 -11.50
N LYS A 90 13.96 0.70 -11.02
CA LYS A 90 12.90 -0.29 -10.98
C LYS A 90 12.13 -0.19 -9.68
N VAL A 91 10.80 -0.19 -9.78
CA VAL A 91 9.86 -0.20 -8.66
C VAL A 91 9.03 -1.48 -8.74
N ALA A 92 9.08 -2.31 -7.71
CA ALA A 92 8.20 -3.46 -7.59
C ALA A 92 6.77 -2.99 -7.33
N LEU A 93 5.80 -3.56 -8.07
CA LEU A 93 4.38 -3.31 -7.89
C LEU A 93 3.72 -4.58 -7.39
N GLU A 94 3.06 -4.51 -6.23
CA GLU A 94 2.47 -5.69 -5.61
C GLU A 94 1.01 -5.42 -5.24
N ILE A 95 0.10 -6.24 -5.79
CA ILE A 95 -1.32 -6.21 -5.44
C ILE A 95 -1.63 -7.48 -4.64
N TRP A 96 -1.92 -7.29 -3.37
CA TRP A 96 -2.17 -8.34 -2.40
C TRP A 96 -3.66 -8.54 -2.20
N VAL A 97 -4.12 -9.76 -2.43
CA VAL A 97 -5.53 -10.13 -2.40
C VAL A 97 -5.73 -11.48 -1.71
N GLU A 98 -6.96 -11.74 -1.28
CA GLU A 98 -7.33 -13.09 -0.87
C GLU A 98 -7.12 -14.09 -2.02
N PRO A 99 -6.71 -15.35 -1.75
CA PRO A 99 -6.27 -16.31 -2.77
C PRO A 99 -7.25 -16.52 -3.94
N GLN A 100 -8.56 -16.45 -3.68
CA GLN A 100 -9.61 -16.64 -4.68
C GLN A 100 -9.79 -15.46 -5.65
N ASN A 101 -9.06 -14.36 -5.43
CA ASN A 101 -9.19 -13.13 -6.22
C ASN A 101 -7.95 -12.81 -7.06
N ILE A 102 -6.96 -13.70 -7.09
CA ILE A 102 -5.65 -13.44 -7.72
C ILE A 102 -5.74 -13.16 -9.23
N ASP A 103 -6.70 -13.72 -9.91
CA ASP A 103 -6.96 -13.59 -11.34
C ASP A 103 -7.71 -12.31 -11.73
N LYS A 104 -8.05 -11.45 -10.77
CA LYS A 104 -8.86 -10.24 -10.97
C LYS A 104 -8.07 -8.93 -10.81
N CYS A 105 -6.74 -9.00 -10.76
CA CYS A 105 -5.88 -7.87 -10.37
C CYS A 105 -5.24 -7.13 -11.55
N GLU A 106 -5.29 -7.69 -12.77
CA GLU A 106 -4.54 -7.19 -13.92
C GLU A 106 -4.87 -5.73 -14.25
N HIS A 107 -6.16 -5.38 -14.27
CA HIS A 107 -6.56 -4.00 -14.58
C HIS A 107 -6.04 -2.99 -13.54
N ALA A 108 -6.02 -3.38 -12.27
CA ALA A 108 -5.48 -2.55 -11.20
C ALA A 108 -3.96 -2.32 -11.38
N LEU A 109 -3.20 -3.36 -11.76
CA LEU A 109 -1.77 -3.24 -12.04
C LEU A 109 -1.51 -2.29 -13.21
N VAL A 110 -2.22 -2.46 -14.33
CA VAL A 110 -2.09 -1.58 -15.49
C VAL A 110 -2.47 -0.14 -15.17
N SER A 111 -3.52 0.06 -14.36
CA SER A 111 -3.95 1.39 -13.91
C SER A 111 -2.89 2.08 -13.06
N LEU A 112 -2.21 1.33 -12.18
CA LEU A 112 -1.10 1.86 -11.38
C LEU A 112 0.08 2.27 -12.27
N GLN A 113 0.48 1.43 -13.23
CA GLN A 113 1.56 1.76 -14.17
C GLN A 113 1.24 3.01 -15.00
N LYS A 114 -0.01 3.16 -15.46
CA LYS A 114 -0.46 4.37 -16.16
C LYS A 114 -0.39 5.61 -15.26
N SER A 115 -0.79 5.50 -14.00
CA SER A 115 -0.77 6.59 -13.04
C SER A 115 0.65 7.07 -12.75
N MET A 116 1.59 6.13 -12.56
CA MET A 116 3.01 6.42 -12.37
C MET A 116 3.59 7.16 -13.57
N LYS A 117 3.30 6.65 -14.78
CA LYS A 117 3.76 7.30 -16.01
C LYS A 117 3.18 8.69 -16.19
N TRP A 118 1.91 8.87 -15.92
CA TRP A 118 1.24 10.17 -16.05
C TRP A 118 1.85 11.22 -15.11
N ASP A 119 2.16 10.83 -13.88
CA ASP A 119 2.76 11.73 -12.88
C ASP A 119 4.17 12.16 -13.28
N GLU A 120 4.96 11.22 -13.80
CA GLU A 120 6.29 11.52 -14.36
C GLU A 120 6.21 12.45 -15.59
N ASP A 121 5.31 12.15 -16.52
CA ASP A 121 5.16 12.93 -17.76
C ASP A 121 4.64 14.36 -17.48
N THR A 122 3.77 14.51 -16.46
CA THR A 122 3.07 15.77 -16.18
C THR A 122 3.86 16.66 -15.20
N PHE A 123 4.38 16.07 -14.13
CA PHE A 123 5.02 16.80 -13.04
C PHE A 123 6.52 16.50 -12.89
N GLY A 124 7.05 15.53 -13.62
CA GLY A 124 8.43 15.08 -13.48
C GLY A 124 8.71 14.41 -12.12
N LEU A 125 7.69 13.86 -11.47
CA LEU A 125 7.77 13.27 -10.15
C LEU A 125 7.82 11.75 -10.23
N GLU A 126 8.97 11.17 -9.92
CA GLU A 126 9.12 9.72 -9.81
C GLU A 126 8.69 9.22 -8.44
N TYR A 127 8.18 8.00 -8.38
CA TYR A 127 7.89 7.33 -7.12
C TYR A 127 9.16 7.15 -6.27
N ASP A 128 9.09 7.34 -4.98
CA ASP A 128 10.22 7.56 -4.09
C ASP A 128 10.58 6.39 -3.16
N LEU A 129 9.94 5.23 -3.34
CA LEU A 129 10.28 3.95 -2.71
C LEU A 129 10.60 2.90 -3.80
N ASP A 130 11.16 1.75 -3.41
CA ASP A 130 11.49 0.66 -4.34
C ASP A 130 10.32 -0.32 -4.54
N ILE A 131 9.25 -0.15 -3.77
CA ILE A 131 8.05 -0.98 -3.80
C ILE A 131 6.80 -0.14 -3.60
N TYR A 132 5.74 -0.43 -4.37
CA TYR A 132 4.39 0.08 -4.18
C TYR A 132 3.44 -1.08 -3.96
N MET A 133 2.76 -1.09 -2.84
CA MET A 133 1.84 -2.17 -2.46
C MET A 133 0.41 -1.67 -2.39
N ILE A 134 -0.51 -2.47 -2.91
CA ILE A 134 -1.96 -2.33 -2.76
C ILE A 134 -2.46 -3.58 -2.05
N VAL A 135 -3.28 -3.42 -1.02
CA VAL A 135 -3.97 -4.53 -0.37
C VAL A 135 -5.48 -4.34 -0.54
N ALA A 136 -6.13 -5.29 -1.19
CA ALA A 136 -7.59 -5.30 -1.35
C ALA A 136 -8.26 -5.99 -0.16
N VAL A 137 -9.16 -5.29 0.51
CA VAL A 137 -9.93 -5.79 1.65
C VAL A 137 -11.42 -5.74 1.38
N GLY A 138 -12.17 -6.74 1.84
CA GLY A 138 -13.61 -6.84 1.62
C GLY A 138 -14.45 -5.97 2.55
N ASP A 139 -13.91 -5.57 3.69
CA ASP A 139 -14.59 -4.72 4.70
C ASP A 139 -13.82 -3.41 4.87
N PHE A 140 -14.21 -2.39 4.11
CA PHE A 140 -13.58 -1.09 4.09
C PHE A 140 -14.64 0.02 3.90
N ASN A 141 -14.58 1.07 4.71
CA ASN A 141 -15.63 2.11 4.77
C ASN A 141 -15.57 3.11 3.62
N MET A 142 -14.40 3.28 2.99
CA MET A 142 -14.13 4.22 1.91
C MET A 142 -13.75 3.49 0.61
N GLY A 143 -13.35 4.23 -0.41
CA GLY A 143 -12.79 3.65 -1.63
C GLY A 143 -11.41 3.06 -1.39
N ALA A 144 -10.52 3.85 -0.83
CA ALA A 144 -9.18 3.43 -0.44
C ALA A 144 -8.58 4.39 0.61
N MET A 145 -7.31 4.15 0.95
CA MET A 145 -6.49 5.01 1.81
C MET A 145 -5.04 4.98 1.34
N GLU A 146 -4.45 6.16 1.23
CA GLU A 146 -3.10 6.42 0.71
C GLU A 146 -1.95 6.08 1.67
N ASN A 147 -2.08 5.14 2.58
CA ASN A 147 -1.00 4.76 3.51
C ASN A 147 0.31 4.56 2.76
N LYS A 148 1.35 5.32 3.14
CA LYS A 148 2.61 5.43 2.38
C LYS A 148 3.23 4.07 2.04
N GLY A 149 3.32 3.75 0.75
CA GLY A 149 3.92 2.52 0.23
C GLY A 149 3.08 1.25 0.43
N LEU A 150 2.02 1.30 1.22
CA LEU A 150 1.10 0.19 1.50
C LEU A 150 -0.34 0.70 1.53
N ASN A 151 -0.90 0.94 0.36
CA ASN A 151 -2.26 1.48 0.22
C ASN A 151 -3.30 0.40 0.48
N VAL A 152 -4.32 0.72 1.28
CA VAL A 152 -5.40 -0.21 1.61
C VAL A 152 -6.65 0.19 0.84
N PHE A 153 -7.18 -0.73 0.05
CA PHE A 153 -8.29 -0.52 -0.87
C PHE A 153 -9.50 -1.35 -0.51
N ASN A 154 -10.67 -0.78 -0.66
CA ASN A 154 -11.88 -1.57 -0.82
C ASN A 154 -11.72 -2.44 -2.06
N SER A 155 -11.94 -3.74 -1.94
CA SER A 155 -11.79 -4.72 -3.02
C SER A 155 -12.56 -4.36 -4.29
N LYS A 156 -13.66 -3.62 -4.16
CA LYS A 156 -14.46 -3.10 -5.28
C LYS A 156 -13.63 -2.25 -6.25
N PHE A 157 -12.58 -1.57 -5.76
CA PHE A 157 -11.73 -0.70 -6.56
C PHE A 157 -10.36 -1.31 -6.90
N VAL A 158 -10.27 -2.65 -6.83
CA VAL A 158 -9.10 -3.42 -7.25
C VAL A 158 -9.50 -4.57 -8.17
N LEU A 159 -10.59 -5.26 -7.84
CA LEU A 159 -10.94 -6.53 -8.45
C LEU A 159 -11.90 -6.34 -9.63
N ALA A 160 -11.48 -6.78 -10.83
CA ALA A 160 -12.33 -6.86 -12.00
C ALA A 160 -12.19 -8.23 -12.67
N SER A 161 -13.32 -8.94 -12.80
CA SER A 161 -13.40 -10.14 -13.62
C SER A 161 -13.92 -9.75 -15.00
N PRO A 162 -13.25 -10.11 -16.11
CA PRO A 162 -13.70 -9.81 -17.46
C PRO A 162 -15.13 -10.32 -17.77
N ASP A 163 -15.55 -11.39 -17.09
CA ASP A 163 -16.85 -12.01 -17.30
C ASP A 163 -18.01 -11.24 -16.64
N THR A 164 -17.73 -10.38 -15.65
CA THR A 164 -18.76 -9.74 -14.82
C THR A 164 -18.58 -8.25 -14.60
N ALA A 165 -17.38 -7.72 -14.81
CA ALA A 165 -17.10 -6.30 -14.62
C ALA A 165 -17.69 -5.47 -15.77
N THR A 166 -18.26 -4.32 -15.43
CA THR A 166 -18.77 -3.33 -16.37
C THR A 166 -17.70 -2.28 -16.70
N ASP A 167 -17.91 -1.48 -17.75
CA ASP A 167 -17.02 -0.36 -18.06
C ASP A 167 -16.90 0.61 -16.88
N GLY A 168 -18.00 0.85 -16.15
CA GLY A 168 -17.98 1.68 -14.94
C GLY A 168 -17.15 1.10 -13.80
N ASP A 169 -17.03 -0.23 -13.68
CA ASP A 169 -16.14 -0.86 -12.71
C ASP A 169 -14.68 -0.63 -13.08
N TYR A 170 -14.33 -0.79 -14.36
CA TYR A 170 -12.97 -0.51 -14.85
C TYR A 170 -12.57 0.96 -14.67
N GLU A 171 -13.47 1.90 -15.03
CA GLU A 171 -13.24 3.34 -14.81
C GLU A 171 -13.07 3.66 -13.31
N GLY A 172 -13.90 3.06 -12.46
CA GLY A 172 -13.82 3.24 -11.01
C GLY A 172 -12.49 2.74 -10.42
N ILE A 173 -12.00 1.60 -10.87
CA ILE A 173 -10.70 1.05 -10.46
C ILE A 173 -9.57 1.99 -10.89
N GLU A 174 -9.51 2.38 -12.17
CA GLU A 174 -8.47 3.28 -12.68
C GLU A 174 -8.51 4.62 -11.95
N GLY A 175 -9.71 5.18 -11.72
CA GLY A 175 -9.89 6.45 -11.03
C GLY A 175 -9.40 6.44 -9.57
N VAL A 176 -9.76 5.40 -8.78
CA VAL A 176 -9.33 5.31 -7.38
C VAL A 176 -7.85 4.99 -7.26
N ILE A 177 -7.30 4.12 -8.12
CA ILE A 177 -5.86 3.84 -8.14
C ILE A 177 -5.05 5.08 -8.47
N ALA A 178 -5.48 5.87 -9.47
CA ALA A 178 -4.83 7.11 -9.81
C ALA A 178 -4.91 8.14 -8.68
N HIS A 179 -6.05 8.23 -7.99
CA HIS A 179 -6.25 9.10 -6.83
C HIS A 179 -5.27 8.77 -5.69
N GLU A 180 -5.18 7.49 -5.29
CA GLU A 180 -4.27 7.06 -4.22
C GLU A 180 -2.79 7.18 -4.62
N TYR A 181 -2.47 6.89 -5.88
CA TYR A 181 -1.10 7.10 -6.35
C TYR A 181 -0.70 8.58 -6.32
N PHE A 182 -1.60 9.48 -6.75
CA PHE A 182 -1.37 10.93 -6.72
C PHE A 182 -1.10 11.45 -5.30
N HIS A 183 -1.71 10.83 -4.30
CA HIS A 183 -1.44 11.13 -2.89
C HIS A 183 0.01 10.86 -2.46
N ASN A 184 0.82 10.12 -3.22
CA ASN A 184 2.22 9.90 -2.85
C ASN A 184 2.95 11.23 -2.59
N TRP A 185 2.67 12.24 -3.40
CA TRP A 185 3.19 13.60 -3.22
C TRP A 185 2.21 14.48 -2.45
N THR A 186 0.99 14.62 -2.91
CA THR A 186 -0.03 15.50 -2.32
C THR A 186 -0.94 14.70 -1.38
N GLY A 187 -0.52 14.52 -0.17
CA GLY A 187 -1.13 13.70 0.88
C GLY A 187 -0.07 13.06 1.77
N ASN A 188 0.98 12.48 1.17
CA ASN A 188 2.04 11.78 1.87
C ASN A 188 3.28 12.65 2.09
N ARG A 189 3.97 13.07 1.01
CA ARG A 189 5.18 13.91 1.10
C ARG A 189 4.84 15.35 1.48
N VAL A 190 3.77 15.89 0.94
CA VAL A 190 3.10 17.09 1.40
C VAL A 190 1.83 16.65 2.10
N THR A 191 1.86 16.60 3.41
CA THR A 191 0.83 15.92 4.22
C THR A 191 0.00 16.89 5.07
N CYS A 192 -1.11 16.39 5.64
CA CYS A 192 -1.93 17.16 6.56
C CYS A 192 -1.15 17.54 7.81
N ARG A 193 -1.26 18.80 8.21
CA ARG A 193 -0.73 19.28 9.48
C ARG A 193 -1.75 19.23 10.59
N ASP A 194 -3.01 19.37 10.24
CA ASP A 194 -4.14 19.44 11.17
C ASP A 194 -5.42 18.97 10.47
N TRP A 195 -6.46 18.56 11.22
CA TRP A 195 -7.79 18.17 10.73
C TRP A 195 -8.94 18.80 11.47
#